data_b9a132fc6b4ef9aee966a71ae6774ed1
#
_entry.id   b9a132fc6b4ef9aee966a71ae6774ed1
#
_cell.length_a   1.000
_cell.length_b   1.000
_cell.length_c   1.000
_cell.angle_alpha   90.00
_cell.angle_beta   90.00
_cell.angle_gamma   90.00
#
_symmetry.space_group_name_H-M   'P 1'
#
loop_
_entity.id
_entity.type
_entity.pdbx_description
1 polymer ?
#
loop_
_entity_poly.entity_id
_entity_poly.type
_entity_poly.pdbx_seq_one_letter_code
_entity_poly.pdbx_strand_id
1 'polypeptide(L)'
;MPILELENIHTYYGEIHALKGVSLNVEKGEIVTLIGGNGAGKSTTLNTISGLLKPRRGSIRLNNENLGNFKAHEIVAKGVVQVPEGRRVFGRLTVLENLEMGAFTRPSRSEIVQTLEQVFTLFPRLKERESQLAGTLSGGEQQMLAMGRALMAKPKVLLLDEPSMGLAPVLVDSIFDTIRKLHALGTTILLVEQNARMALQVADRGYVLQTGEIILTDKATALRENESVQKAYLGVL
;
A
#
# COMPACT_ATOMS: atom_id res chain seq x y z
N MET A 1 -14.57 -14.62 1.96
CA MET A 1 -15.05 -13.39 2.64
C MET A 1 -13.90 -12.39 2.63
N PRO A 2 -14.15 -11.15 2.23
CA PRO A 2 -13.10 -10.15 2.16
C PRO A 2 -12.42 -9.94 3.51
N ILE A 3 -11.10 -9.78 3.49
CA ILE A 3 -10.33 -9.43 4.69
C ILE A 3 -10.45 -7.93 5.00
N LEU A 4 -10.53 -7.10 3.95
CA LEU A 4 -10.74 -5.65 4.03
C LEU A 4 -11.96 -5.27 3.19
N GLU A 5 -12.86 -4.49 3.75
CA GLU A 5 -14.08 -4.03 3.09
C GLU A 5 -14.33 -2.55 3.39
N LEU A 6 -14.57 -1.79 2.33
CA LEU A 6 -15.04 -0.42 2.37
C LEU A 6 -16.45 -0.38 1.82
N GLU A 7 -17.36 0.27 2.53
CA GLU A 7 -18.76 0.38 2.14
C GLU A 7 -19.20 1.85 2.16
N ASN A 8 -19.51 2.37 0.99
CA ASN A 8 -20.07 3.70 0.76
C ASN A 8 -19.31 4.82 1.50
N ILE A 9 -17.97 4.87 1.33
CA ILE A 9 -17.08 5.80 2.02
C ILE A 9 -17.19 7.20 1.44
N HIS A 10 -17.53 8.18 2.30
CA HIS A 10 -17.50 9.60 2.00
C HIS A 10 -16.46 10.31 2.87
N THR A 11 -15.38 10.81 2.27
CA THR A 11 -14.29 11.50 2.96
C THR A 11 -14.12 12.91 2.43
N TYR A 12 -13.79 13.85 3.33
CA TYR A 12 -13.72 15.27 3.03
C TYR A 12 -12.42 15.88 3.54
N TYR A 13 -11.91 16.87 2.83
CA TYR A 13 -10.92 17.83 3.30
C TYR A 13 -11.63 19.19 3.47
N GLY A 14 -11.98 19.53 4.72
CA GLY A 14 -12.89 20.67 4.95
C GLY A 14 -14.21 20.47 4.21
N GLU A 15 -14.53 21.35 3.27
CA GLU A 15 -15.72 21.25 2.44
C GLU A 15 -15.51 20.49 1.12
N ILE A 16 -14.27 20.12 0.79
CA ILE A 16 -13.96 19.39 -0.45
C ILE A 16 -14.34 17.91 -0.27
N HIS A 17 -15.32 17.43 -1.02
CA HIS A 17 -15.78 16.05 -1.05
C HIS A 17 -14.82 15.20 -1.89
N ALA A 18 -13.83 14.60 -1.25
CA ALA A 18 -12.74 13.87 -1.91
C ALA A 18 -13.10 12.43 -2.30
N LEU A 19 -13.85 11.71 -1.44
CA LEU A 19 -14.38 10.37 -1.76
C LEU A 19 -15.91 10.42 -1.68
N LYS A 20 -16.58 9.93 -2.73
CA LYS A 20 -18.01 10.12 -2.98
C LYS A 20 -18.75 8.78 -3.07
N GLY A 21 -18.73 8.00 -1.99
CA GLY A 21 -19.39 6.70 -1.92
C GLY A 21 -18.49 5.55 -2.40
N VAL A 22 -17.18 5.63 -2.14
CA VAL A 22 -16.23 4.57 -2.52
C VAL A 22 -16.55 3.28 -1.79
N SER A 23 -16.75 2.21 -2.56
CA SER A 23 -16.90 0.83 -2.05
C SER A 23 -15.93 -0.08 -2.76
N LEU A 24 -15.11 -0.81 -2.00
CA LEU A 24 -14.18 -1.81 -2.51
C LEU A 24 -13.95 -2.91 -1.47
N ASN A 25 -13.48 -4.04 -1.92
CA ASN A 25 -13.06 -5.13 -1.05
C ASN A 25 -11.75 -5.74 -1.50
N VAL A 26 -11.05 -6.41 -0.57
CA VAL A 26 -9.82 -7.16 -0.83
C VAL A 26 -9.98 -8.53 -0.16
N GLU A 27 -9.81 -9.61 -0.92
CA GLU A 27 -9.80 -10.96 -0.38
C GLU A 27 -8.43 -11.28 0.24
N LYS A 28 -8.39 -12.26 1.15
CA LYS A 28 -7.14 -12.68 1.77
C LYS A 28 -6.16 -13.26 0.74
N GLY A 29 -4.93 -12.76 0.74
CA GLY A 29 -3.88 -13.20 -0.19
C GLY A 29 -4.01 -12.62 -1.59
N GLU A 30 -4.90 -11.65 -1.82
CA GLU A 30 -5.12 -11.00 -3.12
C GLU A 30 -4.28 -9.73 -3.25
N ILE A 31 -3.83 -9.42 -4.46
CA ILE A 31 -3.40 -8.06 -4.84
C ILE A 31 -4.56 -7.37 -5.54
N VAL A 32 -5.10 -6.35 -4.90
CA VAL A 32 -6.06 -5.43 -5.53
C VAL A 32 -5.35 -4.13 -5.86
N THR A 33 -5.55 -3.62 -7.06
CA THR A 33 -5.04 -2.29 -7.41
C THR A 33 -6.14 -1.25 -7.55
N LEU A 34 -5.86 -0.02 -7.08
CA LEU A 34 -6.68 1.15 -7.29
C LEU A 34 -5.93 2.11 -8.22
N ILE A 35 -6.36 2.18 -9.47
CA ILE A 35 -5.77 3.03 -10.49
C ILE A 35 -6.64 4.27 -10.75
N GLY A 36 -6.01 5.35 -11.19
CA GLY A 36 -6.70 6.61 -11.47
C GLY A 36 -5.70 7.76 -11.65
N GLY A 37 -6.16 8.85 -12.23
CA GLY A 37 -5.35 10.06 -12.41
C GLY A 37 -4.95 10.73 -11.09
N ASN A 38 -4.08 11.74 -11.18
CA ASN A 38 -3.74 12.58 -10.03
C ASN A 38 -4.99 13.31 -9.53
N GLY A 39 -5.17 13.36 -8.22
CA GLY A 39 -6.35 13.95 -7.60
C GLY A 39 -7.62 13.08 -7.66
N ALA A 40 -7.56 11.85 -8.21
CA ALA A 40 -8.73 10.96 -8.25
C ALA A 40 -9.24 10.51 -6.87
N GLY A 41 -8.41 10.60 -5.81
CA GLY A 41 -8.74 10.18 -4.45
C GLY A 41 -8.01 8.92 -3.98
N LYS A 42 -7.00 8.43 -4.73
CA LYS A 42 -6.27 7.19 -4.42
C LYS A 42 -5.62 7.21 -3.02
N SER A 43 -4.71 8.14 -2.76
CA SER A 43 -4.06 8.28 -1.44
C SER A 43 -5.06 8.65 -0.35
N THR A 44 -6.13 9.40 -0.69
CA THR A 44 -7.23 9.68 0.24
C THR A 44 -7.91 8.39 0.70
N THR A 45 -8.11 7.43 -0.22
CA THR A 45 -8.67 6.12 0.12
C THR A 45 -7.76 5.38 1.11
N LEU A 46 -6.44 5.29 0.84
CA LEU A 46 -5.51 4.65 1.76
C LEU A 46 -5.43 5.35 3.13
N ASN A 47 -5.39 6.68 3.14
CA ASN A 47 -5.37 7.47 4.37
C ASN A 47 -6.67 7.29 5.18
N THR A 48 -7.80 7.05 4.51
CA THR A 48 -9.07 6.78 5.19
C THR A 48 -9.06 5.37 5.79
N ILE A 49 -8.53 4.37 5.08
CA ILE A 49 -8.38 3.00 5.60
C ILE A 49 -7.45 2.96 6.81
N SER A 50 -6.31 3.66 6.76
CA SER A 50 -5.32 3.68 7.84
C SER A 50 -5.72 4.57 9.03
N GLY A 51 -6.89 5.24 8.96
CA GLY A 51 -7.39 6.09 10.05
C GLY A 51 -6.70 7.45 10.20
N LEU A 52 -5.89 7.86 9.21
CA LEU A 52 -5.31 9.20 9.12
C LEU A 52 -6.38 10.23 8.74
N LEU A 53 -7.39 9.80 7.99
CA LEU A 53 -8.60 10.56 7.69
C LEU A 53 -9.82 9.79 8.20
N LYS A 54 -10.80 10.49 8.75
CA LYS A 54 -12.06 9.87 9.15
C LYS A 54 -13.12 10.10 8.10
N PRO A 55 -13.83 9.05 7.62
CA PRO A 55 -14.95 9.23 6.71
C PRO A 55 -16.11 9.90 7.48
N ARG A 56 -16.85 10.78 6.80
CA ARG A 56 -18.11 11.33 7.36
C ARG A 56 -19.27 10.35 7.26
N ARG A 57 -19.22 9.41 6.30
CA ARG A 57 -20.22 8.34 6.09
C ARG A 57 -19.54 7.08 5.57
N GLY A 58 -20.22 5.95 5.73
CA GLY A 58 -19.76 4.64 5.32
C GLY A 58 -19.05 3.89 6.44
N SER A 59 -18.58 2.70 6.14
CA SER A 59 -17.86 1.85 7.09
C SER A 59 -16.65 1.19 6.46
N ILE A 60 -15.61 0.96 7.29
CA ILE A 60 -14.40 0.22 6.91
C ILE A 60 -14.28 -0.95 7.87
N ARG A 61 -14.15 -2.16 7.35
CA ARG A 61 -14.06 -3.38 8.15
C ARG A 61 -12.79 -4.16 7.81
N LEU A 62 -12.15 -4.69 8.85
CA LEU A 62 -11.06 -5.68 8.74
C LEU A 62 -11.54 -6.97 9.42
N ASN A 63 -11.65 -8.08 8.67
CA ASN A 63 -12.21 -9.34 9.19
C ASN A 63 -13.56 -9.12 9.92
N ASN A 64 -14.48 -8.39 9.31
CA ASN A 64 -15.79 -7.97 9.86
C ASN A 64 -15.73 -7.01 11.06
N GLU A 65 -14.56 -6.64 11.58
CA GLU A 65 -14.42 -5.66 12.66
C GLU A 65 -14.39 -4.24 12.07
N ASN A 66 -15.27 -3.35 12.55
CA ASN A 66 -15.33 -1.97 12.08
C ASN A 66 -14.14 -1.16 12.61
N LEU A 67 -13.34 -0.59 11.69
CA LEU A 67 -12.16 0.20 12.02
C LEU A 67 -12.46 1.68 12.36
N GLY A 68 -13.67 2.16 12.11
CA GLY A 68 -14.03 3.58 12.26
C GLY A 68 -13.85 4.16 13.66
N ASN A 69 -13.85 3.32 14.69
CA ASN A 69 -13.67 3.72 16.09
C ASN A 69 -12.22 3.73 16.56
N PHE A 70 -11.28 3.20 15.76
CA PHE A 70 -9.88 3.07 16.14
C PHE A 70 -9.05 4.24 15.64
N LYS A 71 -7.99 4.55 16.39
CA LYS A 71 -6.95 5.50 15.98
C LYS A 71 -5.96 4.82 15.01
N ALA A 72 -5.23 5.59 14.22
CA ALA A 72 -4.31 5.06 13.22
C ALA A 72 -3.30 4.02 13.80
N HIS A 73 -2.72 4.27 14.96
CA HIS A 73 -1.77 3.34 15.58
C HIS A 73 -2.44 2.02 16.05
N GLU A 74 -3.72 2.06 16.44
CA GLU A 74 -4.50 0.87 16.80
C GLU A 74 -4.84 0.07 15.54
N ILE A 75 -5.12 0.74 14.41
CA ILE A 75 -5.34 0.11 13.10
C ILE A 75 -4.08 -0.63 12.65
N VAL A 76 -2.89 -0.04 12.84
CA VAL A 76 -1.61 -0.72 12.60
C VAL A 76 -1.48 -1.97 13.46
N ALA A 77 -1.80 -1.89 14.77
CA ALA A 77 -1.76 -3.04 15.67
C ALA A 77 -2.75 -4.15 15.28
N LYS A 78 -3.86 -3.83 14.61
CA LYS A 78 -4.81 -4.80 14.03
C LYS A 78 -4.30 -5.46 12.77
N GLY A 79 -3.26 -4.91 12.13
CA GLY A 79 -2.58 -5.46 10.98
C GLY A 79 -2.85 -4.76 9.63
N VAL A 80 -3.38 -3.55 9.63
CA VAL A 80 -3.43 -2.71 8.41
C VAL A 80 -2.26 -1.74 8.46
N VAL A 81 -1.30 -1.91 7.54
CA VAL A 81 -0.06 -1.15 7.53
C VAL A 81 0.11 -0.46 6.19
N GLN A 82 0.38 0.85 6.22
CA GLN A 82 0.57 1.67 5.03
C GLN A 82 2.04 2.01 4.81
N VAL A 83 2.51 1.85 3.57
CA VAL A 83 3.70 2.49 3.03
C VAL A 83 3.22 3.74 2.29
N PRO A 84 3.39 4.92 2.86
CA PRO A 84 2.89 6.15 2.25
C PRO A 84 3.76 6.60 1.08
N GLU A 85 3.21 7.43 0.23
CA GLU A 85 3.93 8.15 -0.81
C GLU A 85 5.13 8.94 -0.25
N GLY A 86 6.22 9.02 -1.00
CA GLY A 86 7.42 9.77 -0.62
C GLY A 86 8.28 9.06 0.42
N ARG A 87 8.17 7.73 0.54
CA ARG A 87 9.05 6.83 1.33
C ARG A 87 8.96 7.03 2.83
N ARG A 88 8.98 8.26 3.33
CA ARG A 88 8.83 8.65 4.76
C ARG A 88 9.73 7.85 5.70
N VAL A 89 11.01 7.64 5.31
CA VAL A 89 12.02 7.06 6.20
C VAL A 89 12.45 8.06 7.27
N PHE A 90 12.86 7.57 8.44
CA PHE A 90 13.48 8.39 9.48
C PHE A 90 14.96 8.59 9.13
N GLY A 91 15.27 9.68 8.41
CA GLY A 91 16.58 9.90 7.80
C GLY A 91 17.74 10.00 8.80
N ARG A 92 17.48 10.36 10.07
CA ARG A 92 18.48 10.44 11.15
C ARG A 92 18.68 9.10 11.89
N LEU A 93 17.86 8.12 11.64
CA LEU A 93 18.01 6.76 12.16
C LEU A 93 18.74 5.91 11.14
N THR A 94 19.41 4.87 11.60
CA THR A 94 20.00 3.82 10.76
C THR A 94 18.92 3.00 10.04
N VAL A 95 19.34 2.18 9.09
CA VAL A 95 18.46 1.21 8.43
C VAL A 95 17.86 0.26 9.47
N LEU A 96 18.68 -0.31 10.35
CA LEU A 96 18.22 -1.24 11.40
C LEU A 96 17.20 -0.57 12.32
N GLU A 97 17.49 0.62 12.85
CA GLU A 97 16.56 1.36 13.71
C GLU A 97 15.23 1.69 13.01
N ASN A 98 15.27 2.04 11.71
CA ASN A 98 14.05 2.21 10.93
C ASN A 98 13.21 0.93 10.87
N LEU A 99 13.85 -0.23 10.66
CA LEU A 99 13.17 -1.52 10.63
C LEU A 99 12.59 -1.86 12.01
N GLU A 100 13.35 -1.68 13.08
CA GLU A 100 12.89 -1.91 14.46
C GLU A 100 11.68 -1.04 14.82
N MET A 101 11.65 0.22 14.37
CA MET A 101 10.48 1.09 14.53
C MET A 101 9.21 0.50 13.89
N GLY A 102 9.35 -0.27 12.80
CA GLY A 102 8.22 -0.98 12.19
C GLY A 102 7.62 -2.06 13.09
N ALA A 103 8.39 -2.63 14.00
CA ALA A 103 7.96 -3.67 14.93
C ALA A 103 7.41 -3.12 16.26
N PHE A 104 7.26 -1.81 16.42
CA PHE A 104 6.92 -1.13 17.68
C PHE A 104 5.67 -1.70 18.38
N THR A 105 4.69 -2.19 17.63
CA THR A 105 3.44 -2.75 18.18
C THR A 105 3.54 -4.23 18.56
N ARG A 106 4.69 -4.89 18.33
CA ARG A 106 4.85 -6.34 18.50
C ARG A 106 5.56 -6.66 19.81
N PRO A 107 4.99 -7.56 20.66
CA PRO A 107 5.57 -7.90 21.95
C PRO A 107 6.68 -8.96 21.89
N SER A 108 6.67 -9.84 20.87
CA SER A 108 7.57 -10.99 20.80
C SER A 108 8.89 -10.66 20.14
N ARG A 109 9.97 -10.55 20.94
CA ARG A 109 11.33 -10.27 20.41
C ARG A 109 11.84 -11.35 19.45
N SER A 110 11.56 -12.61 19.74
CA SER A 110 11.96 -13.72 18.87
C SER A 110 11.31 -13.67 17.49
N GLU A 111 10.01 -13.33 17.44
CA GLU A 111 9.31 -13.15 16.17
C GLU A 111 9.80 -11.91 15.40
N ILE A 112 10.17 -10.85 16.12
CA ILE A 112 10.75 -9.64 15.50
C ILE A 112 12.06 -9.99 14.80
N VAL A 113 12.95 -10.74 15.46
CA VAL A 113 14.22 -11.20 14.87
C VAL A 113 13.97 -12.05 13.61
N GLN A 114 13.05 -13.02 13.68
CA GLN A 114 12.68 -13.82 12.51
C GLN A 114 12.17 -12.98 11.35
N THR A 115 11.32 -11.98 11.64
CA THR A 115 10.79 -11.08 10.60
C THR A 115 11.89 -10.20 10.02
N LEU A 116 12.85 -9.74 10.84
CA LEU A 116 14.01 -8.96 10.39
C LEU A 116 14.86 -9.76 9.40
N GLU A 117 15.13 -11.03 9.67
CA GLU A 117 15.86 -11.91 8.75
C GLU A 117 15.09 -12.13 7.43
N GLN A 118 13.75 -12.25 7.49
CA GLN A 118 12.93 -12.31 6.27
C GLN A 118 13.01 -11.01 5.46
N VAL A 119 12.97 -9.86 6.12
CA VAL A 119 13.13 -8.55 5.46
C VAL A 119 14.51 -8.43 4.82
N PHE A 120 15.56 -8.84 5.49
CA PHE A 120 16.93 -8.84 4.93
C PHE A 120 17.10 -9.84 3.77
N THR A 121 16.37 -10.95 3.80
CA THR A 121 16.33 -11.90 2.66
C THR A 121 15.64 -11.28 1.44
N LEU A 122 14.54 -10.53 1.65
CA LEU A 122 13.83 -9.81 0.59
C LEU A 122 14.63 -8.61 0.06
N PHE A 123 15.37 -7.95 0.94
CA PHE A 123 16.13 -6.74 0.65
C PHE A 123 17.59 -6.87 1.10
N PRO A 124 18.43 -7.66 0.43
CA PRO A 124 19.82 -7.90 0.87
C PRO A 124 20.65 -6.61 1.02
N ARG A 125 20.37 -5.59 0.18
CA ARG A 125 21.01 -4.27 0.26
C ARG A 125 20.78 -3.58 1.59
N LEU A 126 19.64 -3.79 2.24
CA LEU A 126 19.37 -3.21 3.56
C LEU A 126 20.23 -3.87 4.64
N LYS A 127 20.52 -5.18 4.52
CA LYS A 127 21.42 -5.88 5.42
C LYS A 127 22.87 -5.38 5.31
N GLU A 128 23.35 -5.22 4.06
CA GLU A 128 24.71 -4.68 3.79
C GLU A 128 24.90 -3.26 4.38
N ARG A 129 23.81 -2.53 4.61
CA ARG A 129 23.79 -1.12 5.05
C ARG A 129 23.07 -0.91 6.37
N GLU A 130 22.94 -1.95 7.19
CA GLU A 130 22.11 -1.92 8.41
C GLU A 130 22.47 -0.80 9.40
N SER A 131 23.77 -0.45 9.46
CA SER A 131 24.29 0.64 10.31
C SER A 131 24.33 2.01 9.62
N GLN A 132 23.99 2.10 8.32
CA GLN A 132 24.00 3.34 7.56
C GLN A 132 22.77 4.21 7.90
N LEU A 133 22.95 5.54 7.97
CA LEU A 133 21.84 6.48 8.15
C LEU A 133 20.88 6.43 6.94
N ALA A 134 19.60 6.24 7.19
CA ALA A 134 18.58 6.09 6.14
C ALA A 134 18.48 7.31 5.21
N GLY A 135 18.78 8.50 5.68
CA GLY A 135 18.78 9.72 4.86
C GLY A 135 19.87 9.73 3.78
N THR A 136 20.91 8.89 3.89
CA THR A 136 22.03 8.82 2.94
C THR A 136 21.85 7.70 1.89
N LEU A 137 20.77 6.93 1.99
CA LEU A 137 20.43 5.90 1.02
C LEU A 137 19.93 6.50 -0.30
N SER A 138 20.11 5.78 -1.40
CA SER A 138 19.47 6.10 -2.68
C SER A 138 17.93 6.04 -2.57
N GLY A 139 17.23 6.69 -3.50
CA GLY A 139 15.77 6.68 -3.49
C GLY A 139 15.14 5.28 -3.53
N GLY A 140 15.73 4.35 -4.27
CA GLY A 140 15.26 2.97 -4.31
C GLY A 140 15.51 2.22 -3.02
N GLU A 141 16.67 2.41 -2.39
CA GLU A 141 16.98 1.80 -1.08
C GLU A 141 16.07 2.36 0.02
N GLN A 142 15.76 3.66 -0.02
CA GLN A 142 14.78 4.26 0.89
C GLN A 142 13.37 3.65 0.70
N GLN A 143 12.97 3.38 -0.56
CA GLN A 143 11.69 2.72 -0.83
C GLN A 143 11.67 1.28 -0.30
N MET A 144 12.76 0.52 -0.53
CA MET A 144 12.91 -0.82 0.05
C MET A 144 12.86 -0.78 1.59
N LEU A 145 13.51 0.23 2.21
CA LEU A 145 13.48 0.42 3.66
C LEU A 145 12.07 0.74 4.16
N ALA A 146 11.31 1.59 3.47
CA ALA A 146 9.92 1.90 3.83
C ALA A 146 9.03 0.66 3.77
N MET A 147 9.18 -0.16 2.72
CA MET A 147 8.48 -1.45 2.60
C MET A 147 8.93 -2.44 3.68
N GLY A 148 10.24 -2.58 3.90
CA GLY A 148 10.79 -3.44 4.95
C GLY A 148 10.27 -3.06 6.33
N ARG A 149 10.23 -1.77 6.65
CA ARG A 149 9.66 -1.24 7.90
C ARG A 149 8.18 -1.62 8.06
N ALA A 150 7.40 -1.53 6.99
CA ALA A 150 6.00 -1.94 7.02
C ALA A 150 5.84 -3.45 7.27
N LEU A 151 6.71 -4.27 6.66
CA LEU A 151 6.71 -5.73 6.86
C LEU A 151 7.08 -6.14 8.29
N MET A 152 7.90 -5.35 8.99
CA MET A 152 8.24 -5.58 10.40
C MET A 152 7.02 -5.57 11.32
N ALA A 153 5.93 -4.88 10.94
CA ALA A 153 4.66 -4.94 11.67
C ALA A 153 3.88 -6.25 11.44
N LYS A 154 4.32 -7.12 10.51
CA LYS A 154 3.63 -8.37 10.11
C LYS A 154 2.18 -8.12 9.66
N PRO A 155 1.98 -7.32 8.60
CA PRO A 155 0.66 -6.86 8.20
C PRO A 155 -0.25 -8.01 7.75
N LYS A 156 -1.54 -7.93 8.07
CA LYS A 156 -2.61 -8.71 7.46
C LYS A 156 -2.99 -8.14 6.09
N VAL A 157 -2.95 -6.80 5.99
CA VAL A 157 -3.17 -6.04 4.75
C VAL A 157 -2.09 -4.97 4.65
N LEU A 158 -1.33 -5.00 3.56
CA LEU A 158 -0.32 -4.01 3.22
C LEU A 158 -0.90 -3.02 2.22
N LEU A 159 -0.91 -1.74 2.59
CA LEU A 159 -1.34 -0.64 1.73
C LEU A 159 -0.09 0.01 1.13
N LEU A 160 0.01 0.06 -0.20
CA LEU A 160 1.14 0.65 -0.92
C LEU A 160 0.66 1.88 -1.70
N ASP A 161 1.20 3.04 -1.38
CA ASP A 161 0.84 4.33 -2.00
C ASP A 161 1.92 4.79 -2.96
N GLU A 162 1.70 4.58 -4.25
CA GLU A 162 2.58 4.92 -5.36
C GLU A 162 4.06 4.51 -5.13
N PRO A 163 4.32 3.21 -4.81
CA PRO A 163 5.65 2.76 -4.40
C PRO A 163 6.72 2.91 -5.48
N SER A 164 6.33 3.05 -6.75
CA SER A 164 7.25 3.20 -7.88
C SER A 164 7.57 4.67 -8.21
N MET A 165 6.86 5.64 -7.59
CA MET A 165 6.96 7.05 -7.98
C MET A 165 8.36 7.64 -7.75
N GLY A 166 8.87 8.33 -8.78
CA GLY A 166 10.17 9.01 -8.72
C GLY A 166 11.38 8.08 -8.65
N LEU A 167 11.22 6.82 -9.08
CA LEU A 167 12.31 5.85 -9.19
C LEU A 167 12.78 5.72 -10.65
N ALA A 168 14.06 5.35 -10.82
CA ALA A 168 14.59 4.96 -12.13
C ALA A 168 13.92 3.65 -12.61
N PRO A 169 13.77 3.44 -13.92
CA PRO A 169 13.06 2.28 -14.48
C PRO A 169 13.48 0.91 -13.90
N VAL A 170 14.78 0.67 -13.79
CA VAL A 170 15.33 -0.58 -13.20
C VAL A 170 14.86 -0.80 -11.75
N LEU A 171 14.71 0.28 -10.98
CA LEU A 171 14.24 0.21 -9.60
C LEU A 171 12.72 0.01 -9.53
N VAL A 172 11.97 0.55 -10.49
CA VAL A 172 10.53 0.28 -10.64
C VAL A 172 10.30 -1.23 -10.80
N ASP A 173 11.01 -1.88 -11.73
CA ASP A 173 10.90 -3.33 -11.94
C ASP A 173 11.21 -4.10 -10.65
N SER A 174 12.27 -3.71 -9.93
CA SER A 174 12.65 -4.33 -8.65
C SER A 174 11.56 -4.20 -7.57
N ILE A 175 10.87 -3.05 -7.50
CA ILE A 175 9.74 -2.85 -6.57
C ILE A 175 8.57 -3.78 -6.94
N PHE A 176 8.20 -3.86 -8.22
CA PHE A 176 7.11 -4.73 -8.65
C PHE A 176 7.46 -6.21 -8.49
N ASP A 177 8.73 -6.62 -8.70
CA ASP A 177 9.20 -7.96 -8.38
C ASP A 177 9.09 -8.27 -6.89
N THR A 178 9.38 -7.29 -6.04
CA THR A 178 9.19 -7.43 -4.59
C THR A 178 7.71 -7.61 -4.23
N ILE A 179 6.81 -6.84 -4.85
CA ILE A 179 5.35 -6.98 -4.66
C ILE A 179 4.89 -8.38 -5.05
N ARG A 180 5.36 -8.93 -6.19
CA ARG A 180 5.06 -10.32 -6.60
C ARG A 180 5.57 -11.34 -5.58
N LYS A 181 6.79 -11.17 -5.06
CA LYS A 181 7.36 -12.05 -4.02
C LYS A 181 6.54 -12.01 -2.74
N LEU A 182 6.11 -10.83 -2.30
CA LEU A 182 5.25 -10.68 -1.12
C LEU A 182 3.89 -11.36 -1.31
N HIS A 183 3.30 -11.23 -2.49
CA HIS A 183 2.06 -11.93 -2.85
C HIS A 183 2.25 -13.45 -2.82
N ALA A 184 3.32 -13.97 -3.42
CA ALA A 184 3.63 -15.40 -3.39
C ALA A 184 3.82 -15.96 -1.98
N LEU A 185 4.20 -15.11 -1.01
CA LEU A 185 4.24 -15.43 0.42
C LEU A 185 2.88 -15.30 1.13
N GLY A 186 1.81 -15.00 0.39
CA GLY A 186 0.43 -14.89 0.91
C GLY A 186 0.09 -13.52 1.52
N THR A 187 0.90 -12.48 1.27
CA THR A 187 0.59 -11.12 1.75
C THR A 187 -0.59 -10.55 0.96
N THR A 188 -1.60 -10.04 1.67
CA THR A 188 -2.71 -9.29 1.06
C THR A 188 -2.28 -7.86 0.81
N ILE A 189 -2.49 -7.35 -0.40
CA ILE A 189 -1.97 -6.04 -0.81
C ILE A 189 -3.08 -5.20 -1.46
N LEU A 190 -3.25 -3.96 -1.01
CA LEU A 190 -3.96 -2.92 -1.74
C LEU A 190 -2.92 -1.93 -2.28
N LEU A 191 -2.76 -1.96 -3.61
CA LEU A 191 -1.77 -1.18 -4.34
C LEU A 191 -2.44 0.02 -5.00
N VAL A 192 -2.00 1.20 -4.65
CA VAL A 192 -2.33 2.44 -5.37
C VAL A 192 -1.16 2.79 -6.28
N GLU A 193 -1.42 3.01 -7.56
CA GLU A 193 -0.38 3.36 -8.54
C GLU A 193 -0.92 4.30 -9.62
N GLN A 194 -0.04 5.20 -10.07
CA GLN A 194 -0.27 5.98 -11.27
C GLN A 194 0.11 5.19 -12.53
N ASN A 195 1.14 4.34 -12.44
CA ASN A 195 1.53 3.43 -13.51
C ASN A 195 0.56 2.25 -13.60
N ALA A 196 -0.62 2.51 -14.20
CA ALA A 196 -1.69 1.52 -14.30
C ALA A 196 -1.23 0.23 -15.02
N ARG A 197 -0.33 0.34 -16.02
CA ARG A 197 0.20 -0.80 -16.76
C ARG A 197 0.94 -1.78 -15.83
N MET A 198 1.86 -1.26 -15.03
CA MET A 198 2.62 -2.08 -14.09
C MET A 198 1.73 -2.62 -12.96
N ALA A 199 0.83 -1.79 -12.44
CA ALA A 199 -0.12 -2.20 -11.40
C ALA A 199 -1.01 -3.37 -11.84
N LEU A 200 -1.60 -3.27 -13.04
CA LEU A 200 -2.45 -4.32 -13.61
C LEU A 200 -1.68 -5.59 -14.04
N GLN A 201 -0.34 -5.54 -14.17
CA GLN A 201 0.48 -6.73 -14.42
C GLN A 201 0.69 -7.59 -13.17
N VAL A 202 0.61 -7.00 -11.99
CA VAL A 202 0.84 -7.72 -10.72
C VAL A 202 -0.44 -7.99 -9.94
N ALA A 203 -1.51 -7.26 -10.22
CA ALA A 203 -2.78 -7.38 -9.52
C ALA A 203 -3.64 -8.54 -10.04
N ASP A 204 -4.47 -9.08 -9.15
CA ASP A 204 -5.54 -10.04 -9.48
C ASP A 204 -6.79 -9.32 -9.99
N ARG A 205 -7.17 -8.22 -9.31
CA ARG A 205 -8.30 -7.34 -9.63
C ARG A 205 -7.90 -5.87 -9.54
N GLY A 206 -8.71 -5.02 -10.14
CA GLY A 206 -8.53 -3.58 -10.05
C GLY A 206 -9.83 -2.81 -9.94
N TYR A 207 -9.68 -1.62 -9.40
CA TYR A 207 -10.71 -0.58 -9.37
C TYR A 207 -10.18 0.66 -10.09
N VAL A 208 -11.00 1.27 -10.92
CA VAL A 208 -10.68 2.55 -11.58
C VAL A 208 -11.39 3.65 -10.81
N LEU A 209 -10.62 4.56 -10.23
CA LEU A 209 -11.10 5.70 -9.44
C LEU A 209 -11.00 6.97 -10.27
N GLN A 210 -12.08 7.70 -10.38
CA GLN A 210 -12.14 8.99 -11.06
C GLN A 210 -12.93 9.99 -10.19
N THR A 211 -12.33 11.12 -9.88
CA THR A 211 -12.96 12.23 -9.13
C THR A 211 -13.69 11.80 -7.86
N GLY A 212 -13.10 10.85 -7.13
CA GLY A 212 -13.62 10.33 -5.85
C GLY A 212 -14.66 9.22 -5.98
N GLU A 213 -14.93 8.70 -7.18
CA GLU A 213 -15.89 7.63 -7.44
C GLU A 213 -15.24 6.45 -8.14
N ILE A 214 -15.63 5.21 -7.81
CA ILE A 214 -15.25 4.02 -8.56
C ILE A 214 -16.15 3.92 -9.79
N ILE A 215 -15.53 4.02 -10.97
CA ILE A 215 -16.25 3.99 -12.25
C ILE A 215 -16.20 2.61 -12.93
N LEU A 216 -15.23 1.77 -12.57
CA LEU A 216 -15.07 0.44 -13.13
C LEU A 216 -14.35 -0.48 -12.14
N THR A 217 -14.72 -1.74 -12.12
CA THR A 217 -14.00 -2.81 -11.41
C THR A 217 -14.09 -4.10 -12.19
N ASP A 218 -12.96 -4.82 -12.30
CA ASP A 218 -12.90 -6.13 -12.95
C ASP A 218 -11.58 -6.85 -12.57
N LYS A 219 -11.40 -8.07 -13.09
CA LYS A 219 -10.11 -8.76 -13.09
C LYS A 219 -9.07 -7.88 -13.79
N ALA A 220 -7.83 -7.91 -13.30
CA ALA A 220 -6.75 -7.10 -13.87
C ALA A 220 -6.51 -7.41 -15.36
N THR A 221 -6.72 -8.66 -15.79
CA THR A 221 -6.65 -9.08 -17.20
C THR A 221 -7.70 -8.38 -18.07
N ALA A 222 -8.96 -8.33 -17.61
CA ALA A 222 -10.05 -7.68 -18.31
C ALA A 222 -9.87 -6.16 -18.36
N LEU A 223 -9.39 -5.55 -17.25
CA LEU A 223 -9.08 -4.12 -17.25
C LEU A 223 -7.97 -3.73 -18.24
N ARG A 224 -6.97 -4.59 -18.45
CA ARG A 224 -5.91 -4.36 -19.45
C ARG A 224 -6.44 -4.37 -20.89
N GLU A 225 -7.50 -5.10 -21.15
CA GLU A 225 -8.12 -5.23 -22.47
C GLU A 225 -9.24 -4.20 -22.69
N ASN A 226 -9.67 -3.52 -21.64
CA ASN A 226 -10.74 -2.54 -21.71
C ASN A 226 -10.28 -1.27 -22.45
N GLU A 227 -10.95 -0.91 -23.55
CA GLU A 227 -10.58 0.24 -24.41
C GLU A 227 -10.53 1.57 -23.64
N SER A 228 -11.48 1.81 -22.72
CA SER A 228 -11.50 3.06 -21.95
C SER A 228 -10.30 3.14 -20.99
N VAL A 229 -9.92 2.02 -20.39
CA VAL A 229 -8.73 1.92 -19.52
C VAL A 229 -7.46 2.08 -20.34
N GLN A 230 -7.40 1.45 -21.52
CA GLN A 230 -6.25 1.57 -22.43
C GLN A 230 -6.02 3.02 -22.86
N LYS A 231 -7.06 3.70 -23.31
CA LYS A 231 -6.98 5.11 -23.76
C LYS A 231 -6.66 6.07 -22.61
N ALA A 232 -7.27 5.88 -21.43
CA ALA A 232 -7.14 6.83 -20.33
C ALA A 232 -5.86 6.62 -19.48
N TYR A 233 -5.37 5.37 -19.35
CA TYR A 233 -4.37 5.03 -18.34
C TYR A 233 -3.18 4.20 -18.85
N LEU A 234 -3.29 3.52 -20.02
CA LEU A 234 -2.22 2.65 -20.52
C LEU A 234 -1.41 3.27 -21.67
N GLY A 235 -1.82 4.44 -22.17
CA GLY A 235 -1.11 5.16 -23.25
C GLY A 235 -1.18 4.43 -24.60
N VAL A 236 -2.19 3.59 -24.81
CA VAL A 236 -2.46 2.97 -26.11
C VAL A 236 -3.44 3.87 -26.86
N LEU A 237 -2.99 4.40 -28.02
CA LEU A 237 -3.79 5.25 -28.93
C LEU A 237 -4.71 4.38 -29.79
#